data_5547a648931e3e7dcedf074a344f3825
#
_entry.id   5547a648931e3e7dcedf074a344f3825
#
_cell.length_a   1.000
_cell.length_b   1.000
_cell.length_c   1.000
_cell.angle_alpha   90.00
_cell.angle_beta   90.00
_cell.angle_gamma   90.00
#
_symmetry.space_group_name_H-M   'P 1'
#
loop_
_entity.id
_entity.type
_entity.pdbx_description
1 polymer ?
#
loop_
_entity_poly.entity_id
_entity_poly.type
_entity_poly.pdbx_seq_one_letter_code
_entity_poly.pdbx_strand_id
1 'polypeptide(L)'
;MSASPNSLIRIGRGEHTFEWLENWAVIPDTPEGRADGRTHGVVVTDDGRVIVFHLANPAILVFDAQGALTDAWGDRFPGAHGLTLVKEGSTEYLWLTDYKTGEVVKTTLQGETALSLPFPDLKGYDDPKYAPTWVTVFEERFGGNGDIWVADGYGAGYVHRYDKAGKYLSSMDGTAGAGRFRHPHGVYVDSRKTDPELYIADRMNRRIQVYDLDGKFKRLVSDAVDTSACAFIPHGDFTLIPEAPYRARLTILDPDDRVVATLGENDQVCTRAGFPNDRALVEPGRFVTPHSVATDEAGNIYIVEWITGGRITKLVPVK
;
A
#
# COMPACT_ATOMS: atom_id res chain seq x y z
N MET A 1 22.64 33.37 10.50
CA MET A 1 22.67 33.07 9.06
C MET A 1 21.27 32.79 8.63
N SER A 2 20.66 33.64 7.81
CA SER A 2 19.27 33.49 7.36
C SER A 2 19.18 32.26 6.45
N ALA A 3 18.28 31.33 6.76
CA ALA A 3 17.95 30.24 5.86
C ALA A 3 17.48 30.84 4.52
N SER A 4 18.08 30.39 3.43
CA SER A 4 17.64 30.70 2.08
C SER A 4 16.19 30.29 1.88
N PRO A 5 15.39 31.02 1.08
CA PRO A 5 14.01 30.64 0.82
C PRO A 5 13.97 29.26 0.18
N ASN A 6 13.02 28.41 0.61
CA ASN A 6 12.73 27.04 0.19
C ASN A 6 13.04 26.83 -1.31
N SER A 7 14.19 26.23 -1.61
CA SER A 7 14.40 25.69 -2.94
C SER A 7 13.42 24.52 -3.09
N LEU A 8 12.47 24.64 -4.02
CA LEU A 8 11.57 23.57 -4.38
C LEU A 8 12.41 22.33 -4.74
N ILE A 9 12.20 21.25 -4.02
CA ILE A 9 12.90 20.00 -4.30
C ILE A 9 12.17 19.33 -5.46
N ARG A 10 12.89 19.06 -6.54
CA ARG A 10 12.38 18.29 -7.67
C ARG A 10 13.07 16.95 -7.75
N ILE A 11 12.28 15.91 -7.99
CA ILE A 11 12.76 14.54 -8.16
C ILE A 11 12.20 13.95 -9.46
N GLY A 12 12.87 12.91 -9.98
CA GLY A 12 12.46 12.27 -11.22
C GLY A 12 13.03 12.93 -12.48
N ARG A 13 12.53 12.52 -13.66
CA ARG A 13 12.98 12.97 -14.98
C ARG A 13 11.83 12.93 -16.00
N GLY A 14 11.89 13.81 -17.00
CA GLY A 14 10.90 13.84 -18.10
C GLY A 14 9.49 14.00 -17.57
N GLU A 15 8.56 13.21 -18.10
CA GLU A 15 7.15 13.21 -17.67
C GLU A 15 6.95 12.72 -16.23
N HIS A 16 7.93 12.01 -15.66
CA HIS A 16 7.92 11.56 -14.26
C HIS A 16 8.70 12.53 -13.36
N THR A 17 8.60 13.84 -13.59
CA THR A 17 9.20 14.88 -12.74
C THR A 17 8.17 15.45 -11.78
N PHE A 18 8.53 15.50 -10.50
CA PHE A 18 7.63 15.95 -9.44
C PHE A 18 8.30 16.96 -8.52
N GLU A 19 7.52 17.91 -8.01
CA GLU A 19 7.88 18.74 -6.87
C GLU A 19 7.55 17.99 -5.57
N TRP A 20 8.51 17.93 -4.67
CA TRP A 20 8.40 17.25 -3.37
C TRP A 20 7.90 18.21 -2.32
N LEU A 21 6.73 17.96 -1.77
CA LEU A 21 6.18 18.68 -0.61
C LEU A 21 6.40 17.85 0.65
N GLU A 22 7.42 18.26 1.41
CA GLU A 22 7.79 17.64 2.68
C GLU A 22 6.73 17.92 3.74
N ASN A 23 6.35 16.89 4.52
CA ASN A 23 5.36 17.02 5.59
C ASN A 23 4.06 17.72 5.13
N TRP A 24 3.55 17.30 3.96
CA TRP A 24 2.32 17.85 3.41
C TRP A 24 1.15 17.76 4.41
N ALA A 25 1.06 16.65 5.14
CA ALA A 25 0.17 16.49 6.28
C ALA A 25 0.98 16.03 7.50
N VAL A 26 0.53 16.44 8.68
CA VAL A 26 1.22 16.15 9.94
C VAL A 26 0.36 15.21 10.79
N ILE A 27 0.96 14.07 11.17
CA ILE A 27 0.34 13.12 12.09
C ILE A 27 0.21 13.77 13.46
N PRO A 28 -0.92 13.58 14.18
CA PRO A 28 -1.11 14.13 15.50
C PRO A 28 0.02 13.79 16.46
N ASP A 29 0.55 14.80 17.16
CA ASP A 29 1.64 14.65 18.14
C ASP A 29 1.11 14.12 19.48
N THR A 30 0.76 12.81 19.49
CA THR A 30 0.36 12.09 20.69
C THR A 30 1.51 11.24 21.25
N PRO A 31 1.49 10.82 22.52
CA PRO A 31 2.47 9.89 23.06
C PRO A 31 2.57 8.59 22.24
N GLU A 32 1.44 8.03 21.85
CA GLU A 32 1.33 6.82 21.04
C GLU A 32 1.88 7.05 19.62
N GLY A 33 1.53 8.18 18.99
CA GLY A 33 2.05 8.58 17.68
C GLY A 33 3.57 8.72 17.67
N ARG A 34 4.15 9.29 18.74
CA ARG A 34 5.61 9.38 18.89
C ARG A 34 6.27 8.03 19.16
N ALA A 35 5.60 7.14 19.89
CA ALA A 35 6.14 5.83 20.24
C ALA A 35 6.15 4.88 19.05
N ASP A 36 5.10 4.88 18.26
CA ASP A 36 4.98 4.07 17.04
C ASP A 36 4.48 4.92 15.85
N GLY A 37 3.21 5.22 15.73
CA GLY A 37 2.62 6.13 14.73
C GLY A 37 3.01 5.90 13.27
N ARG A 38 3.57 4.72 12.95
CA ARG A 38 3.99 4.37 11.59
C ARG A 38 2.81 4.36 10.65
N THR A 39 2.96 4.96 9.50
CA THR A 39 1.91 5.00 8.47
C THR A 39 2.10 3.85 7.48
N HIS A 40 1.02 3.10 7.23
CA HIS A 40 1.04 1.92 6.38
C HIS A 40 0.18 2.05 5.13
N GLY A 41 -1.04 2.57 5.24
CA GLY A 41 -1.98 2.71 4.14
C GLY A 41 -2.35 4.15 3.87
N VAL A 42 -2.60 4.49 2.60
CA VAL A 42 -3.14 5.78 2.17
C VAL A 42 -4.05 5.60 0.97
N VAL A 43 -5.16 6.31 0.95
CA VAL A 43 -6.08 6.41 -0.20
C VAL A 43 -6.56 7.84 -0.38
N VAL A 44 -7.03 8.16 -1.59
CA VAL A 44 -7.69 9.43 -1.91
C VAL A 44 -9.12 9.14 -2.34
N THR A 45 -10.08 9.80 -1.71
CA THR A 45 -11.52 9.67 -2.03
C THR A 45 -11.91 10.54 -3.22
N ASP A 46 -13.08 10.26 -3.82
CA ASP A 46 -13.62 11.04 -4.95
C ASP A 46 -13.77 12.54 -4.62
N ASP A 47 -14.05 12.90 -3.35
CA ASP A 47 -14.16 14.28 -2.90
C ASP A 47 -12.81 14.92 -2.51
N GLY A 48 -11.69 14.22 -2.75
CA GLY A 48 -10.33 14.72 -2.58
C GLY A 48 -9.78 14.66 -1.16
N ARG A 49 -10.47 13.97 -0.22
CA ARG A 49 -9.88 13.70 1.11
C ARG A 49 -8.81 12.63 1.00
N VAL A 50 -7.76 12.78 1.81
CA VAL A 50 -6.69 11.79 1.93
C VAL A 50 -6.85 11.06 3.25
N ILE A 51 -7.06 9.75 3.18
CA ILE A 51 -7.26 8.90 4.36
C ILE A 51 -5.99 8.07 4.57
N VAL A 52 -5.48 8.11 5.79
CA VAL A 52 -4.24 7.42 6.19
C VAL A 52 -4.52 6.43 7.31
N PHE A 53 -3.93 5.24 7.22
CA PHE A 53 -3.98 4.19 8.23
C PHE A 53 -2.63 4.06 8.92
N HIS A 54 -2.59 4.22 10.27
CA HIS A 54 -1.35 4.25 11.03
C HIS A 54 -1.43 3.48 12.36
N LEU A 55 -0.28 3.18 12.95
CA LEU A 55 -0.14 2.34 14.15
C LEU A 55 -0.29 3.12 15.46
N ALA A 56 -1.21 4.07 15.53
CA ALA A 56 -1.57 4.74 16.78
C ALA A 56 -3.07 5.02 16.80
N ASN A 57 -3.62 5.30 17.96
CA ASN A 57 -5.03 5.65 18.09
C ASN A 57 -5.24 7.16 17.98
N PRO A 58 -6.28 7.57 17.25
CA PRO A 58 -7.13 6.77 16.35
C PRO A 58 -6.36 6.31 15.09
N ALA A 59 -6.61 5.08 14.61
CA ALA A 59 -5.79 4.48 13.55
C ALA A 59 -6.06 5.04 12.15
N ILE A 60 -7.22 5.63 11.92
CA ILE A 60 -7.58 6.32 10.67
C ILE A 60 -7.51 7.81 10.88
N LEU A 61 -6.75 8.48 10.02
CA LEU A 61 -6.65 9.94 9.95
C LEU A 61 -7.20 10.42 8.60
N VAL A 62 -8.07 11.41 8.61
CA VAL A 62 -8.68 11.99 7.41
C VAL A 62 -8.20 13.43 7.25
N PHE A 63 -7.54 13.71 6.14
CA PHE A 63 -7.03 15.04 5.79
C PHE A 63 -7.81 15.62 4.61
N ASP A 64 -7.96 16.93 4.59
CA ASP A 64 -8.44 17.64 3.40
C ASP A 64 -7.34 17.74 2.32
N ALA A 65 -7.68 18.29 1.15
CA ALA A 65 -6.75 18.45 0.03
C ALA A 65 -5.56 19.39 0.33
N GLN A 66 -5.62 20.17 1.41
CA GLN A 66 -4.57 21.05 1.89
C GLN A 66 -3.68 20.39 2.97
N GLY A 67 -4.02 19.18 3.43
CA GLY A 67 -3.29 18.44 4.45
C GLY A 67 -3.70 18.78 5.88
N ALA A 68 -4.81 19.49 6.07
CA ALA A 68 -5.36 19.71 7.40
C ALA A 68 -6.16 18.49 7.87
N LEU A 69 -5.92 18.05 9.11
CA LEU A 69 -6.67 16.94 9.72
C LEU A 69 -8.12 17.40 9.96
N THR A 70 -9.08 16.69 9.38
CA THR A 70 -10.51 17.02 9.47
C THR A 70 -11.32 16.03 10.30
N ASP A 71 -10.86 14.76 10.36
CA ASP A 71 -11.52 13.70 11.11
C ASP A 71 -10.52 12.60 11.50
N ALA A 72 -10.85 11.80 12.52
CA ALA A 72 -10.05 10.66 12.95
C ALA A 72 -10.91 9.64 13.71
N TRP A 73 -10.69 8.33 13.43
CA TRP A 73 -11.44 7.23 14.04
C TRP A 73 -10.65 5.92 14.05
N GLY A 74 -11.18 4.85 14.62
CA GLY A 74 -10.61 3.50 14.53
C GLY A 74 -9.76 3.08 15.71
N ASP A 75 -10.31 3.06 16.93
CA ASP A 75 -9.59 2.70 18.15
C ASP A 75 -9.24 1.20 18.26
N ARG A 76 -9.77 0.37 17.36
CA ARG A 76 -9.67 -1.11 17.40
C ARG A 76 -8.60 -1.73 16.50
N PHE A 77 -7.74 -0.95 15.84
CA PHE A 77 -6.77 -1.44 14.86
C PHE A 77 -5.31 -1.31 15.35
N PRO A 78 -4.87 -2.12 16.35
CA PRO A 78 -3.51 -2.02 16.89
C PRO A 78 -2.43 -2.48 15.91
N GLY A 79 -2.79 -3.22 14.87
CA GLY A 79 -1.94 -3.70 13.78
C GLY A 79 -2.35 -3.15 12.42
N ALA A 80 -2.77 -1.88 12.37
CA ALA A 80 -3.17 -1.19 11.14
C ALA A 80 -2.14 -1.37 10.03
N HIS A 81 -2.57 -1.89 8.85
CA HIS A 81 -1.63 -2.19 7.76
C HIS A 81 -2.15 -1.83 6.37
N GLY A 82 -2.83 -2.75 5.67
CA GLY A 82 -3.36 -2.50 4.34
C GLY A 82 -4.60 -1.61 4.37
N LEU A 83 -4.67 -0.67 3.45
CA LEU A 83 -5.82 0.20 3.22
C LEU A 83 -6.10 0.26 1.72
N THR A 84 -7.32 -0.13 1.33
CA THR A 84 -7.75 -0.10 -0.08
C THR A 84 -9.11 0.59 -0.16
N LEU A 85 -9.22 1.58 -1.05
CA LEU A 85 -10.48 2.23 -1.38
C LEU A 85 -11.16 1.45 -2.50
N VAL A 86 -12.43 1.13 -2.35
CA VAL A 86 -13.28 0.51 -3.38
C VAL A 86 -14.56 1.29 -3.56
N LYS A 87 -15.15 1.19 -4.73
CA LYS A 87 -16.41 1.88 -5.04
C LYS A 87 -17.46 0.89 -5.50
N GLU A 88 -18.58 0.85 -4.80
CA GLU A 88 -19.74 0.02 -5.14
C GLU A 88 -20.91 0.96 -5.54
N GLY A 89 -21.24 0.97 -6.82
CA GLY A 89 -22.15 1.98 -7.37
C GLY A 89 -21.57 3.39 -7.21
N SER A 90 -22.25 4.24 -6.43
CA SER A 90 -21.79 5.60 -6.09
C SER A 90 -21.14 5.71 -4.70
N THR A 91 -21.05 4.60 -3.95
CA THR A 91 -20.60 4.62 -2.56
C THR A 91 -19.17 4.12 -2.46
N GLU A 92 -18.34 4.88 -1.76
CA GLU A 92 -16.97 4.51 -1.43
C GLU A 92 -16.90 3.76 -0.10
N TYR A 93 -16.05 2.72 -0.05
CA TYR A 93 -15.77 1.92 1.13
C TYR A 93 -14.27 1.76 1.31
N LEU A 94 -13.85 1.56 2.55
CA LEU A 94 -12.48 1.21 2.90
C LEU A 94 -12.40 -0.28 3.24
N TRP A 95 -11.45 -0.98 2.63
CA TRP A 95 -10.98 -2.26 3.13
C TRP A 95 -9.75 -2.05 4.00
N LEU A 96 -9.77 -2.63 5.19
CA LEU A 96 -8.75 -2.49 6.23
C LEU A 96 -8.22 -3.86 6.60
N THR A 97 -6.91 -4.01 6.73
CA THR A 97 -6.29 -5.19 7.32
C THR A 97 -5.58 -4.83 8.61
N ASP A 98 -5.75 -5.67 9.63
CA ASP A 98 -5.00 -5.58 10.89
C ASP A 98 -4.22 -6.88 11.11
N TYR A 99 -2.89 -6.81 11.05
CA TYR A 99 -2.05 -8.00 11.15
C TYR A 99 -1.91 -8.55 12.56
N LYS A 100 -2.27 -7.77 13.61
CA LYS A 100 -2.21 -8.22 15.00
C LYS A 100 -3.50 -8.91 15.44
N THR A 101 -4.65 -8.41 15.00
CA THR A 101 -5.95 -9.01 15.32
C THR A 101 -6.38 -10.06 14.30
N GLY A 102 -5.78 -10.07 13.10
CA GLY A 102 -6.19 -10.92 11.99
C GLY A 102 -7.48 -10.43 11.31
N GLU A 103 -7.92 -9.20 11.60
CA GLU A 103 -9.12 -8.64 10.98
C GLU A 103 -8.88 -8.21 9.54
N VAL A 104 -9.86 -8.52 8.68
CA VAL A 104 -10.02 -7.92 7.35
C VAL A 104 -11.46 -7.46 7.24
N VAL A 105 -11.65 -6.14 7.19
CA VAL A 105 -12.98 -5.54 7.25
C VAL A 105 -13.20 -4.50 6.16
N LYS A 106 -14.42 -4.46 5.63
CA LYS A 106 -14.92 -3.37 4.79
C LYS A 106 -15.73 -2.42 5.67
N THR A 107 -15.43 -1.12 5.60
CA THR A 107 -16.13 -0.10 6.36
C THR A 107 -16.63 1.01 5.44
N THR A 108 -17.61 1.78 5.90
CA THR A 108 -17.89 3.11 5.35
C THR A 108 -16.69 4.02 5.60
N LEU A 109 -16.66 5.20 4.96
CA LEU A 109 -15.61 6.20 5.21
C LEU A 109 -15.65 6.75 6.65
N GLN A 110 -16.75 6.53 7.40
CA GLN A 110 -16.94 6.91 8.79
C GLN A 110 -16.66 5.77 9.79
N GLY A 111 -16.19 4.60 9.30
CA GLY A 111 -15.79 3.48 10.14
C GLY A 111 -16.88 2.48 10.51
N GLU A 112 -18.10 2.61 9.97
CA GLU A 112 -19.16 1.61 10.17
C GLU A 112 -18.82 0.34 9.39
N THR A 113 -18.76 -0.81 10.05
CA THR A 113 -18.44 -2.09 9.42
C THR A 113 -19.56 -2.55 8.50
N ALA A 114 -19.28 -2.71 7.22
CA ALA A 114 -20.19 -3.22 6.21
C ALA A 114 -20.02 -4.72 5.96
N LEU A 115 -18.77 -5.24 6.07
CA LEU A 115 -18.45 -6.66 5.91
C LEU A 115 -17.19 -6.99 6.72
N SER A 116 -17.16 -8.16 7.35
CA SER A 116 -15.94 -8.74 7.94
C SER A 116 -15.68 -10.09 7.28
N LEU A 117 -14.45 -10.31 6.81
CA LEU A 117 -14.09 -11.61 6.27
C LEU A 117 -13.84 -12.60 7.39
N PRO A 118 -14.34 -13.82 7.25
CA PRO A 118 -14.02 -14.90 8.18
C PRO A 118 -12.55 -15.32 8.01
N PHE A 119 -12.00 -15.97 9.02
CA PHE A 119 -10.73 -16.68 8.90
C PHE A 119 -10.79 -17.66 7.71
N PRO A 120 -9.70 -17.81 6.92
CA PRO A 120 -9.72 -18.70 5.76
C PRO A 120 -9.95 -20.15 6.17
N ASP A 121 -10.98 -20.80 5.57
CA ASP A 121 -11.28 -22.21 5.77
C ASP A 121 -10.35 -23.09 4.93
N LEU A 122 -9.06 -23.06 5.25
CA LEU A 122 -8.01 -23.82 4.59
C LEU A 122 -7.64 -25.04 5.45
N LYS A 123 -7.88 -26.24 4.93
CA LYS A 123 -7.57 -27.50 5.64
C LYS A 123 -6.06 -27.57 5.97
N GLY A 124 -5.75 -27.77 7.25
CA GLY A 124 -4.37 -27.81 7.75
C GLY A 124 -3.74 -26.42 7.97
N TYR A 125 -4.55 -25.36 7.90
CA TYR A 125 -4.16 -24.04 8.33
C TYR A 125 -4.44 -23.89 9.84
N ASP A 126 -3.66 -24.63 10.62
CA ASP A 126 -3.79 -24.65 12.08
C ASP A 126 -2.91 -23.60 12.76
N ASP A 127 -2.25 -22.76 11.96
CA ASP A 127 -1.37 -21.71 12.50
C ASP A 127 -2.21 -20.55 13.03
N PRO A 128 -2.12 -20.22 14.32
CA PRO A 128 -2.80 -19.06 14.89
C PRO A 128 -2.27 -17.71 14.36
N LYS A 129 -1.37 -17.73 13.41
CA LYS A 129 -0.67 -16.58 12.86
C LYS A 129 -1.29 -16.05 11.56
N TYR A 130 -2.61 -16.07 11.42
CA TYR A 130 -3.21 -15.27 10.35
C TYR A 130 -2.91 -13.77 10.59
N ALA A 131 -2.11 -13.19 9.72
CA ALA A 131 -1.65 -11.81 9.86
C ALA A 131 -1.70 -11.08 8.50
N PRO A 132 -2.93 -10.66 8.09
CA PRO A 132 -3.17 -10.09 6.77
C PRO A 132 -2.47 -8.76 6.60
N THR A 133 -1.82 -8.59 5.44
CA THR A 133 -1.07 -7.37 5.10
C THR A 133 -1.76 -6.49 4.10
N TRP A 134 -2.52 -7.07 3.16
CA TRP A 134 -3.17 -6.31 2.10
C TRP A 134 -4.44 -6.97 1.62
N VAL A 135 -5.33 -6.18 1.02
CA VAL A 135 -6.55 -6.64 0.37
C VAL A 135 -6.74 -5.91 -0.96
N THR A 136 -7.22 -6.63 -1.97
CA THR A 136 -7.65 -6.07 -3.25
C THR A 136 -8.97 -6.69 -3.68
N VAL A 137 -9.74 -5.97 -4.49
CA VAL A 137 -11.05 -6.40 -5.00
C VAL A 137 -11.06 -6.28 -6.51
N PHE A 138 -11.61 -7.27 -7.20
CA PHE A 138 -11.94 -7.12 -8.61
C PHE A 138 -13.29 -6.42 -8.73
N GLU A 139 -13.24 -5.09 -8.75
CA GLU A 139 -14.41 -4.22 -8.66
C GLU A 139 -15.34 -4.35 -9.87
N GLU A 140 -16.65 -4.34 -9.63
CA GLU A 140 -17.69 -4.46 -10.69
C GLU A 140 -17.62 -3.30 -11.69
N ARG A 141 -17.23 -2.10 -11.26
CA ARG A 141 -17.04 -0.92 -12.14
C ARG A 141 -15.96 -1.13 -13.21
N PHE A 142 -15.06 -2.07 -13.01
CA PHE A 142 -14.01 -2.47 -13.95
C PHE A 142 -14.29 -3.82 -14.62
N GLY A 143 -15.55 -4.27 -14.64
CA GLY A 143 -15.96 -5.54 -15.22
C GLY A 143 -15.75 -6.75 -14.32
N GLY A 144 -15.42 -6.52 -13.03
CA GLY A 144 -15.19 -7.54 -12.05
C GLY A 144 -16.46 -8.19 -11.51
N ASN A 145 -16.28 -9.22 -10.71
CA ASN A 145 -17.34 -9.96 -10.03
C ASN A 145 -17.40 -9.66 -8.51
N GLY A 146 -16.56 -8.74 -8.02
CA GLY A 146 -16.44 -8.39 -6.62
C GLY A 146 -15.61 -9.36 -5.77
N ASP A 147 -14.93 -10.33 -6.37
CA ASP A 147 -14.03 -11.23 -5.63
C ASP A 147 -12.92 -10.45 -4.94
N ILE A 148 -12.50 -10.97 -3.79
CA ILE A 148 -11.58 -10.32 -2.86
C ILE A 148 -10.36 -11.21 -2.67
N TRP A 149 -9.17 -10.65 -2.80
CA TRP A 149 -7.91 -11.34 -2.46
C TRP A 149 -7.26 -10.68 -1.27
N VAL A 150 -6.82 -11.51 -0.32
CA VAL A 150 -6.14 -11.09 0.91
C VAL A 150 -4.76 -11.73 0.97
N ALA A 151 -3.73 -10.92 1.12
CA ALA A 151 -2.38 -11.40 1.38
C ALA A 151 -2.19 -11.64 2.89
N ASP A 152 -1.85 -12.86 3.28
CA ASP A 152 -1.45 -13.24 4.63
C ASP A 152 0.08 -13.14 4.77
N GLY A 153 0.58 -11.91 4.62
CA GLY A 153 2.02 -11.67 4.45
C GLY A 153 2.85 -11.87 5.71
N TYR A 154 2.29 -11.59 6.88
CA TYR A 154 2.99 -11.80 8.16
C TYR A 154 2.56 -13.07 8.89
N GLY A 155 1.61 -13.82 8.31
CA GLY A 155 1.19 -15.14 8.76
C GLY A 155 1.88 -16.27 8.00
N ALA A 156 1.11 -17.22 7.49
CA ALA A 156 1.64 -18.45 6.87
C ALA A 156 2.04 -18.29 5.40
N GLY A 157 1.90 -17.08 4.82
CA GLY A 157 2.38 -16.77 3.48
C GLY A 157 1.47 -17.26 2.36
N TYR A 158 0.18 -17.14 2.55
CA TYR A 158 -0.84 -17.42 1.54
C TYR A 158 -1.40 -16.13 0.94
N VAL A 159 -2.05 -16.26 -0.22
CA VAL A 159 -3.03 -15.32 -0.73
C VAL A 159 -4.37 -16.04 -0.78
N HIS A 160 -5.35 -15.51 -0.06
CA HIS A 160 -6.69 -16.09 0.08
C HIS A 160 -7.67 -15.37 -0.83
N ARG A 161 -8.60 -16.11 -1.44
CA ARG A 161 -9.68 -15.58 -2.28
C ARG A 161 -11.02 -15.79 -1.60
N TYR A 162 -11.85 -14.77 -1.62
CA TYR A 162 -13.23 -14.77 -1.15
C TYR A 162 -14.14 -14.23 -2.25
N ASP A 163 -15.41 -14.61 -2.24
CA ASP A 163 -16.41 -13.95 -3.08
C ASP A 163 -16.83 -12.60 -2.50
N LYS A 164 -17.63 -11.84 -3.25
CA LYS A 164 -18.11 -10.52 -2.83
C LYS A 164 -18.95 -10.51 -1.55
N ALA A 165 -19.51 -11.66 -1.14
CA ALA A 165 -20.26 -11.81 0.09
C ALA A 165 -19.36 -12.21 1.28
N GLY A 166 -18.05 -12.35 1.06
CA GLY A 166 -17.07 -12.74 2.07
C GLY A 166 -16.99 -14.24 2.31
N LYS A 167 -17.55 -15.08 1.43
CA LYS A 167 -17.40 -16.53 1.52
C LYS A 167 -16.02 -16.92 1.00
N TYR A 168 -15.26 -17.68 1.80
CA TYR A 168 -13.98 -18.24 1.41
C TYR A 168 -14.11 -19.16 0.18
N LEU A 169 -13.22 -19.01 -0.79
CA LEU A 169 -13.19 -19.77 -2.03
C LEU A 169 -11.93 -20.63 -2.15
N SER A 170 -10.75 -20.07 -1.98
CA SER A 170 -9.48 -20.77 -2.21
C SER A 170 -8.29 -20.03 -1.59
N SER A 171 -7.15 -20.71 -1.57
CA SER A 171 -5.85 -20.13 -1.20
C SER A 171 -4.75 -20.61 -2.15
N MET A 172 -3.73 -19.77 -2.32
CA MET A 172 -2.53 -20.08 -3.06
C MET A 172 -1.29 -19.71 -2.23
N ASP A 173 -0.21 -20.48 -2.37
CA ASP A 173 1.06 -20.27 -1.65
C ASP A 173 2.25 -20.01 -2.58
N GLY A 174 2.01 -19.91 -3.88
CA GLY A 174 3.03 -19.64 -4.90
C GLY A 174 3.75 -20.89 -5.44
N THR A 175 3.56 -22.07 -4.85
CA THR A 175 4.25 -23.32 -5.29
C THR A 175 3.88 -23.74 -6.71
N ALA A 176 2.68 -23.40 -7.17
CA ALA A 176 2.24 -23.63 -8.56
C ALA A 176 2.86 -22.64 -9.56
N GLY A 177 3.62 -21.66 -9.10
CA GLY A 177 4.29 -20.64 -9.91
C GLY A 177 5.81 -20.67 -9.77
N ALA A 178 6.40 -19.52 -9.44
CA ALA A 178 7.83 -19.38 -9.27
C ALA A 178 8.37 -19.87 -7.91
N GLY A 179 7.56 -20.57 -7.13
CA GLY A 179 7.89 -21.12 -5.82
C GLY A 179 7.18 -20.38 -4.69
N ARG A 180 7.17 -21.01 -3.50
CA ARG A 180 6.43 -20.57 -2.33
C ARG A 180 6.69 -19.09 -2.00
N PHE A 181 5.60 -18.40 -1.66
CA PHE A 181 5.68 -17.01 -1.20
C PHE A 181 6.42 -16.90 0.14
N ARG A 182 7.15 -15.80 0.27
CA ARG A 182 7.71 -15.36 1.55
C ARG A 182 7.28 -13.91 1.80
N HIS A 183 6.39 -13.71 2.76
CA HIS A 183 5.72 -12.44 3.02
C HIS A 183 5.07 -11.88 1.74
N PRO A 184 4.02 -12.53 1.17
CA PRO A 184 3.21 -11.91 0.12
C PRO A 184 2.56 -10.66 0.71
N HIS A 185 3.10 -9.48 0.36
CA HIS A 185 2.81 -8.27 1.12
C HIS A 185 1.67 -7.46 0.50
N GLY A 186 1.86 -6.98 -0.71
CA GLY A 186 0.83 -6.33 -1.51
C GLY A 186 0.22 -7.29 -2.51
N VAL A 187 -1.08 -7.18 -2.74
CA VAL A 187 -1.81 -7.84 -3.82
C VAL A 187 -2.61 -6.81 -4.59
N TYR A 188 -2.71 -6.99 -5.91
CA TYR A 188 -3.42 -6.05 -6.78
C TYR A 188 -4.01 -6.77 -7.98
N VAL A 189 -5.30 -6.52 -8.26
CA VAL A 189 -5.94 -6.94 -9.51
C VAL A 189 -5.81 -5.82 -10.53
N ASP A 190 -4.97 -6.02 -11.55
CA ASP A 190 -4.88 -5.09 -12.67
C ASP A 190 -5.99 -5.35 -13.69
N SER A 191 -7.06 -4.59 -13.57
CA SER A 191 -8.22 -4.64 -14.46
C SER A 191 -8.06 -3.79 -15.75
N ARG A 192 -6.94 -3.09 -15.93
CA ARG A 192 -6.64 -2.29 -17.13
C ARG A 192 -6.23 -3.20 -18.31
N LYS A 193 -5.79 -4.41 -18.02
CA LYS A 193 -5.44 -5.43 -19.02
C LYS A 193 -6.71 -6.03 -19.63
N THR A 194 -6.64 -6.44 -20.90
CA THR A 194 -7.75 -7.15 -21.58
C THR A 194 -8.18 -8.41 -20.80
N ASP A 195 -7.19 -9.16 -20.30
CA ASP A 195 -7.38 -10.27 -19.37
C ASP A 195 -6.83 -9.80 -18.01
N PRO A 196 -7.68 -9.49 -17.02
CA PRO A 196 -7.24 -9.03 -15.72
C PRO A 196 -6.22 -9.95 -15.05
N GLU A 197 -5.26 -9.37 -14.36
CA GLU A 197 -4.13 -10.09 -13.76
C GLU A 197 -4.00 -9.80 -12.26
N LEU A 198 -3.61 -10.81 -11.50
CA LEU A 198 -3.33 -10.70 -10.08
C LEU A 198 -1.81 -10.58 -9.86
N TYR A 199 -1.36 -9.42 -9.40
CA TYR A 199 0.02 -9.13 -9.00
C TYR A 199 0.19 -9.43 -7.52
N ILE A 200 1.28 -10.12 -7.17
CA ILE A 200 1.61 -10.48 -5.79
C ILE A 200 3.04 -10.04 -5.50
N ALA A 201 3.21 -9.14 -4.53
CA ALA A 201 4.50 -8.74 -4.01
C ALA A 201 5.08 -9.84 -3.12
N ASP A 202 5.85 -10.74 -3.69
CA ASP A 202 6.58 -11.80 -2.96
C ASP A 202 7.85 -11.20 -2.34
N ARG A 203 7.62 -10.32 -1.33
CA ARG A 203 8.55 -9.29 -0.85
C ARG A 203 9.87 -9.84 -0.33
N MET A 204 9.83 -10.90 0.49
CA MET A 204 11.04 -11.49 1.06
C MET A 204 11.78 -12.41 0.09
N ASN A 205 11.15 -12.78 -1.04
CA ASN A 205 11.80 -13.39 -2.18
C ASN A 205 12.28 -12.34 -3.22
N ARG A 206 12.02 -11.05 -2.94
CA ARG A 206 12.48 -9.89 -3.73
C ARG A 206 12.05 -9.95 -5.19
N ARG A 207 10.77 -10.32 -5.42
CA ARG A 207 10.18 -10.49 -6.75
C ARG A 207 8.69 -10.19 -6.74
N ILE A 208 8.14 -10.02 -7.92
CA ILE A 208 6.68 -9.91 -8.15
C ILE A 208 6.25 -11.09 -9.00
N GLN A 209 5.29 -11.85 -8.51
CA GLN A 209 4.64 -12.94 -9.26
C GLN A 209 3.30 -12.47 -9.80
N VAL A 210 3.02 -12.83 -11.07
CA VAL A 210 1.76 -12.48 -11.74
C VAL A 210 1.01 -13.75 -12.09
N TYR A 211 -0.28 -13.74 -11.79
CA TYR A 211 -1.22 -14.85 -12.01
C TYR A 211 -2.45 -14.35 -12.80
N ASP A 212 -3.19 -15.28 -13.40
CA ASP A 212 -4.58 -14.99 -13.77
C ASP A 212 -5.47 -15.05 -12.50
N LEU A 213 -6.74 -14.66 -12.65
CA LEU A 213 -7.66 -14.60 -11.50
C LEU A 213 -8.10 -16.00 -11.00
N ASP A 214 -7.80 -17.06 -11.75
CA ASP A 214 -8.02 -18.45 -11.33
C ASP A 214 -6.79 -19.05 -10.61
N GLY A 215 -5.73 -18.25 -10.44
CA GLY A 215 -4.52 -18.64 -9.71
C GLY A 215 -3.49 -19.39 -10.54
N LYS A 216 -3.60 -19.36 -11.88
CA LYS A 216 -2.59 -19.93 -12.77
C LYS A 216 -1.44 -18.92 -12.94
N PHE A 217 -0.23 -19.37 -12.68
CA PHE A 217 0.98 -18.55 -12.86
C PHE A 217 1.16 -18.12 -14.32
N LYS A 218 1.42 -16.85 -14.53
CA LYS A 218 1.70 -16.25 -15.84
C LYS A 218 3.18 -15.94 -16.02
N ARG A 219 3.78 -15.17 -15.10
CA ARG A 219 5.19 -14.70 -15.21
C ARG A 219 5.73 -14.11 -13.90
N LEU A 220 7.03 -13.87 -13.88
CA LEU A 220 7.65 -12.89 -13.01
C LEU A 220 7.69 -11.54 -13.73
N VAL A 221 7.62 -10.45 -12.98
CA VAL A 221 7.95 -9.13 -13.52
C VAL A 221 9.46 -9.02 -13.62
N SER A 222 10.00 -9.13 -14.85
CA SER A 222 11.44 -9.31 -15.09
C SER A 222 12.28 -8.09 -14.75
N ASP A 223 11.75 -6.88 -14.96
CA ASP A 223 12.48 -5.63 -14.72
C ASP A 223 12.47 -5.22 -13.25
N ALA A 224 11.46 -5.65 -12.48
CA ALA A 224 11.41 -5.44 -11.04
C ALA A 224 12.19 -6.54 -10.29
N VAL A 225 13.40 -6.85 -10.76
CA VAL A 225 14.32 -7.78 -10.09
C VAL A 225 14.84 -7.11 -8.83
N ASP A 226 14.94 -7.92 -7.76
CA ASP A 226 15.48 -7.46 -6.48
C ASP A 226 14.59 -6.36 -5.83
N THR A 227 13.28 -6.39 -6.13
CA THR A 227 12.30 -5.47 -5.57
C THR A 227 11.89 -5.86 -4.16
N SER A 228 11.58 -4.88 -3.33
CA SER A 228 10.92 -5.07 -2.03
C SER A 228 9.53 -4.42 -2.01
N ALA A 229 8.76 -4.68 -3.05
CA ALA A 229 7.44 -4.12 -3.25
C ALA A 229 6.55 -4.28 -2.01
N CYS A 230 5.94 -3.17 -1.57
CA CYS A 230 4.98 -3.16 -0.47
C CYS A 230 3.53 -3.18 -0.97
N ALA A 231 3.26 -2.45 -2.04
CA ALA A 231 1.92 -2.30 -2.63
C ALA A 231 2.02 -2.05 -4.14
N PHE A 232 0.87 -2.05 -4.82
CA PHE A 232 0.73 -1.70 -6.23
C PHE A 232 -0.42 -0.72 -6.37
N ILE A 233 -0.18 0.43 -6.98
CA ILE A 233 -1.19 1.48 -7.13
C ILE A 233 -1.24 1.92 -8.60
N PRO A 234 -2.42 1.84 -9.25
CA PRO A 234 -2.59 2.35 -10.60
C PRO A 234 -2.46 3.87 -10.65
N HIS A 235 -1.80 4.39 -11.68
CA HIS A 235 -1.64 5.81 -11.96
C HIS A 235 -1.71 6.05 -13.47
N GLY A 236 -2.88 6.28 -13.99
CA GLY A 236 -3.13 6.21 -15.43
C GLY A 236 -2.76 4.83 -15.98
N ASP A 237 -1.93 4.78 -17.00
CA ASP A 237 -1.43 3.52 -17.57
C ASP A 237 -0.30 2.89 -16.74
N PHE A 238 0.32 3.65 -15.83
CA PHE A 238 1.46 3.21 -15.02
C PHE A 238 1.02 2.50 -13.73
N THR A 239 1.96 1.76 -13.13
CA THR A 239 1.81 1.18 -11.79
C THR A 239 2.90 1.70 -10.88
N LEU A 240 2.51 2.30 -9.75
CA LEU A 240 3.40 2.80 -8.72
C LEU A 240 3.67 1.70 -7.69
N ILE A 241 4.94 1.49 -7.35
CA ILE A 241 5.38 0.46 -6.40
C ILE A 241 6.27 1.11 -5.34
N PRO A 242 5.75 1.38 -4.13
CA PRO A 242 6.59 1.75 -2.99
C PRO A 242 7.41 0.54 -2.53
N GLU A 243 8.70 0.72 -2.30
CA GLU A 243 9.63 -0.36 -1.96
C GLU A 243 10.30 -0.15 -0.61
N ALA A 244 10.13 -1.11 0.30
CA ALA A 244 10.80 -1.24 1.60
C ALA A 244 10.75 -2.71 2.07
N PRO A 245 11.69 -3.21 2.89
CA PRO A 245 12.80 -2.55 3.56
C PRO A 245 14.15 -2.65 2.82
N TYR A 246 14.26 -3.38 1.71
CA TYR A 246 15.54 -3.60 1.03
C TYR A 246 15.88 -2.53 0.00
N ARG A 247 14.86 -1.82 -0.42
CA ARG A 247 14.91 -0.62 -1.24
C ARG A 247 14.19 0.50 -0.52
N ALA A 248 14.52 1.74 -0.82
CA ALA A 248 13.83 2.92 -0.29
C ALA A 248 13.58 3.86 -1.47
N ARG A 249 12.51 3.58 -2.23
CA ARG A 249 12.16 4.32 -3.44
C ARG A 249 10.71 4.07 -3.86
N LEU A 250 10.22 4.90 -4.77
CA LEU A 250 9.00 4.65 -5.53
C LEU A 250 9.39 4.26 -6.96
N THR A 251 9.08 3.03 -7.36
CA THR A 251 9.29 2.52 -8.72
C THR A 251 8.03 2.71 -9.55
N ILE A 252 8.18 3.11 -10.80
CA ILE A 252 7.10 3.27 -11.77
C ILE A 252 7.28 2.24 -12.88
N LEU A 253 6.26 1.39 -13.07
CA LEU A 253 6.18 0.45 -14.19
C LEU A 253 5.25 0.97 -15.28
N ASP A 254 5.63 0.73 -16.53
CA ASP A 254 4.76 0.92 -17.69
C ASP A 254 3.75 -0.25 -17.84
N PRO A 255 2.80 -0.19 -18.83
CA PRO A 255 1.85 -1.28 -19.07
C PRO A 255 2.46 -2.63 -19.45
N ASP A 256 3.73 -2.65 -19.88
CA ASP A 256 4.48 -3.87 -20.22
C ASP A 256 5.31 -4.39 -19.03
N ASP A 257 5.09 -3.87 -17.83
CA ASP A 257 5.84 -4.18 -16.59
C ASP A 257 7.32 -3.76 -16.63
N ARG A 258 7.72 -2.78 -17.48
CA ARG A 258 9.09 -2.26 -17.50
C ARG A 258 9.25 -1.11 -16.53
N VAL A 259 10.40 -1.05 -15.85
CA VAL A 259 10.74 0.10 -15.00
C VAL A 259 11.05 1.31 -15.88
N VAL A 260 10.22 2.35 -15.81
CA VAL A 260 10.41 3.61 -16.56
C VAL A 260 10.98 4.73 -15.70
N ALA A 261 10.78 4.69 -14.38
CA ALA A 261 11.35 5.65 -13.45
C ALA A 261 11.50 5.07 -12.04
N THR A 262 12.44 5.65 -11.28
CA THR A 262 12.52 5.52 -9.82
C THR A 262 12.57 6.93 -9.20
N LEU A 263 11.82 7.13 -8.13
CA LEU A 263 11.72 8.42 -7.45
C LEU A 263 12.20 8.30 -6.00
N GLY A 264 12.82 9.35 -5.49
CA GLY A 264 13.20 9.49 -4.09
C GLY A 264 14.16 8.40 -3.59
N GLU A 265 14.95 7.80 -4.47
CA GLU A 265 15.82 6.66 -4.19
C GLU A 265 16.82 6.95 -3.08
N ASN A 266 16.89 6.04 -2.11
CA ASN A 266 17.78 6.11 -0.94
C ASN A 266 18.15 4.70 -0.44
N ASP A 267 18.51 3.81 -1.36
CA ASP A 267 18.74 2.38 -1.02
C ASP A 267 19.82 2.19 0.06
N GLN A 268 20.77 3.10 0.16
CA GLN A 268 21.82 3.06 1.19
C GLN A 268 21.27 3.23 2.62
N VAL A 269 20.10 3.85 2.78
CA VAL A 269 19.49 4.04 4.11
C VAL A 269 19.16 2.70 4.77
N CYS A 270 18.82 1.68 3.97
CA CYS A 270 18.43 0.36 4.46
C CYS A 270 19.53 -0.37 5.25
N THR A 271 20.78 0.07 5.11
CA THR A 271 21.96 -0.49 5.85
C THR A 271 22.44 0.43 6.98
N ARG A 272 21.85 1.62 7.14
CA ARG A 272 22.28 2.59 8.17
C ARG A 272 21.79 2.17 9.56
N ALA A 273 22.59 2.48 10.56
CA ALA A 273 22.21 2.29 11.96
C ALA A 273 20.91 3.09 12.26
N GLY A 274 20.02 2.48 13.04
CA GLY A 274 18.71 3.05 13.36
C GLY A 274 17.61 2.79 12.36
N PHE A 275 17.93 2.29 11.15
CA PHE A 275 16.92 1.90 10.17
C PHE A 275 16.02 0.77 10.72
N PRO A 276 14.71 0.80 10.52
CA PRO A 276 13.88 1.83 9.86
C PRO A 276 13.33 2.90 10.82
N ASN A 277 13.75 2.94 12.07
CA ASN A 277 13.04 3.63 13.14
C ASN A 277 13.56 5.04 13.43
N ASP A 278 14.81 5.32 13.11
CA ASP A 278 15.46 6.60 13.47
C ASP A 278 15.04 7.72 12.51
N ARG A 279 14.32 8.69 13.02
CA ARG A 279 13.90 9.88 12.25
C ARG A 279 15.07 10.74 11.75
N ALA A 280 16.27 10.59 12.31
CA ALA A 280 17.48 11.23 11.79
C ALA A 280 17.89 10.73 10.38
N LEU A 281 17.26 9.62 9.92
CA LEU A 281 17.44 9.10 8.57
C LEU A 281 16.62 9.85 7.51
N VAL A 282 15.65 10.67 7.92
CA VAL A 282 14.79 11.42 7.00
C VAL A 282 15.56 12.55 6.35
N GLU A 283 15.61 12.54 5.04
CA GLU A 283 16.22 13.56 4.21
C GLU A 283 15.20 14.07 3.19
N PRO A 284 15.08 15.38 2.95
CA PRO A 284 14.18 15.91 1.93
C PRO A 284 14.53 15.39 0.52
N GLY A 285 13.51 15.03 -0.26
CA GLY A 285 13.67 14.45 -1.59
C GLY A 285 14.08 12.98 -1.61
N ARG A 286 14.19 12.32 -0.46
CA ARG A 286 14.56 10.90 -0.30
C ARG A 286 13.61 10.16 0.62
N PHE A 287 13.28 8.92 0.26
CA PHE A 287 12.51 8.02 1.11
C PHE A 287 13.39 7.27 2.11
N VAL A 288 12.75 6.81 3.18
CA VAL A 288 13.34 5.88 4.15
C VAL A 288 12.62 4.53 4.08
N THR A 289 11.29 4.54 4.20
CA THR A 289 10.47 3.33 4.21
C THR A 289 9.13 3.56 3.53
N PRO A 290 9.08 3.93 2.23
CA PRO A 290 7.81 4.13 1.54
C PRO A 290 7.02 2.82 1.52
N HIS A 291 5.76 2.89 2.01
CA HIS A 291 4.97 1.68 2.24
C HIS A 291 3.70 1.62 1.39
N SER A 292 3.00 2.73 1.27
CA SER A 292 1.84 2.85 0.41
C SER A 292 1.82 4.21 -0.28
N VAL A 293 1.12 4.26 -1.42
CA VAL A 293 0.89 5.49 -2.16
C VAL A 293 -0.57 5.57 -2.59
N ALA A 294 -1.03 6.78 -2.86
CA ALA A 294 -2.32 7.04 -3.50
C ALA A 294 -2.17 8.19 -4.48
N THR A 295 -3.07 8.29 -5.44
CA THR A 295 -3.04 9.36 -6.44
C THR A 295 -4.39 10.05 -6.53
N ASP A 296 -4.38 11.35 -6.87
CA ASP A 296 -5.59 12.10 -7.18
C ASP A 296 -5.73 12.34 -8.70
N GLU A 297 -6.85 12.90 -9.12
CA GLU A 297 -7.15 13.19 -10.52
C GLU A 297 -6.19 14.24 -11.16
N ALA A 298 -5.55 15.06 -10.33
CA ALA A 298 -4.54 16.03 -10.81
C ALA A 298 -3.17 15.39 -11.04
N GLY A 299 -3.03 14.08 -10.72
CA GLY A 299 -1.79 13.32 -10.82
C GLY A 299 -0.84 13.52 -9.65
N ASN A 300 -1.28 14.14 -8.56
CA ASN A 300 -0.49 14.18 -7.34
C ASN A 300 -0.34 12.79 -6.76
N ILE A 301 0.81 12.50 -6.16
CA ILE A 301 1.10 11.23 -5.49
C ILE A 301 1.29 11.51 -4.00
N TYR A 302 0.53 10.81 -3.16
CA TYR A 302 0.62 10.87 -1.71
C TYR A 302 1.33 9.61 -1.22
N ILE A 303 2.42 9.76 -0.49
CA ILE A 303 3.25 8.64 -0.03
C ILE A 303 3.28 8.63 1.48
N VAL A 304 3.03 7.46 2.07
CA VAL A 304 3.18 7.22 3.51
C VAL A 304 4.36 6.31 3.77
N GLU A 305 5.10 6.61 4.83
CA GLU A 305 6.32 5.89 5.19
C GLU A 305 6.22 5.20 6.54
N TRP A 306 6.69 3.96 6.58
CA TRP A 306 6.75 3.11 7.76
C TRP A 306 7.99 3.43 8.61
N ILE A 307 8.08 4.65 9.08
CA ILE A 307 9.09 5.13 10.03
C ILE A 307 8.40 5.53 11.34
N THR A 308 9.07 5.44 12.45
CA THR A 308 8.51 5.85 13.75
C THR A 308 7.98 7.28 13.69
N GLY A 309 6.73 7.47 14.12
CA GLY A 309 5.99 8.73 14.00
C GLY A 309 5.45 9.03 12.62
N GLY A 310 5.61 8.10 11.66
CA GLY A 310 5.13 8.21 10.30
C GLY A 310 5.68 9.40 9.51
N ARG A 311 5.44 9.43 8.21
CA ARG A 311 5.73 10.56 7.31
C ARG A 311 4.74 10.55 6.17
N ILE A 312 4.20 11.70 5.83
CA ILE A 312 3.28 11.86 4.70
C ILE A 312 3.88 12.90 3.75
N THR A 313 4.25 12.45 2.57
CA THR A 313 4.83 13.27 1.51
C THR A 313 3.85 13.40 0.35
N LYS A 314 3.76 14.58 -0.27
CA LYS A 314 3.03 14.78 -1.52
C LYS A 314 4.00 15.13 -2.64
N LEU A 315 3.87 14.44 -3.76
CA LEU A 315 4.58 14.78 -5.01
C LEU A 315 3.58 15.42 -5.97
N VAL A 316 3.93 16.60 -6.48
CA VAL A 316 3.11 17.36 -7.43
C VAL A 316 3.77 17.28 -8.80
N PRO A 317 3.06 16.83 -9.88
CA PRO A 317 3.65 16.72 -11.19
C PRO A 317 4.10 18.10 -11.72
N VAL A 318 5.29 18.15 -12.28
CA VAL A 318 5.81 19.35 -12.97
C VAL A 318 5.32 19.30 -14.42
N LYS A 319 4.52 20.29 -14.79
CA LYS A 319 3.98 20.46 -16.16
C LYS A 319 5.01 21.08 -17.09
#